data_a7e10f6caee84e198848e8ce2aa90de4
#
_entry.id   a7e10f6caee84e198848e8ce2aa90de4
#
_cell.length_a   1.000
_cell.length_b   1.000
_cell.length_c   1.000
_cell.angle_alpha   90.00
_cell.angle_beta   90.00
_cell.angle_gamma   90.00
#
_symmetry.space_group_name_H-M   'P 1'
#
loop_
_entity.id
_entity.type
_entity.pdbx_description
1 polymer ?
#
loop_
_entity_poly.entity_id
_entity_poly.type
_entity_poly.pdbx_seq_one_letter_code
_entity_poly.pdbx_strand_id
1 'polypeptide(L)'
;MRDKAATTRRLELVPSADGVVLEIGIGSGLNLPFYSSAVRHLYAVDPSPELLAMTRKKVERMTFPVELRCESAERLSLDGRSVDTIVMTWALCTIPDPARALREMRRVLKPQGRMIFIEHGLSPDSGVRAWQNGLNPIWSKVAGGCNLNRKIDDLLISSGFNIVELRTAYLPGPRPLTYTYEGCAVH
;
A
#
# COMPACT_ATOMS: atom_id res chain seq x y z
N MET A 1 1.43 -2.05 12.49
CA MET A 1 0.11 -1.68 11.93
C MET A 1 -0.99 -2.70 12.23
N ARG A 2 -0.98 -3.28 13.44
CA ARG A 2 -2.03 -4.19 13.96
C ARG A 2 -2.97 -3.50 14.95
N ASP A 3 -2.82 -2.19 15.13
CA ASP A 3 -3.68 -1.42 16.03
C ASP A 3 -5.12 -1.30 15.47
N LYS A 4 -6.04 -0.93 16.35
CA LYS A 4 -7.48 -0.84 16.05
C LYS A 4 -7.75 0.20 14.95
N ALA A 5 -7.05 1.33 14.94
CA ALA A 5 -7.28 2.38 13.96
C ALA A 5 -6.88 1.93 12.55
N ALA A 6 -5.71 1.32 12.39
CA ALA A 6 -5.28 0.76 11.11
C ALA A 6 -6.22 -0.36 10.62
N THR A 7 -6.74 -1.17 11.54
CA THR A 7 -7.72 -2.21 11.22
C THR A 7 -9.02 -1.61 10.72
N THR A 8 -9.52 -0.54 11.34
CA THR A 8 -10.72 0.18 10.88
C THR A 8 -10.53 0.71 9.46
N ARG A 9 -9.37 1.32 9.14
CA ARG A 9 -9.10 1.82 7.79
C ARG A 9 -9.08 0.72 6.73
N ARG A 10 -8.49 -0.46 7.07
CA ARG A 10 -8.56 -1.62 6.19
C ARG A 10 -10.00 -2.07 5.93
N LEU A 11 -10.81 -2.13 6.99
CA LEU A 11 -12.22 -2.53 6.91
C LEU A 11 -13.04 -1.57 6.03
N GLU A 12 -12.70 -0.29 6.00
CA GLU A 12 -13.38 0.71 5.17
C GLU A 12 -12.99 0.64 3.71
N LEU A 13 -11.72 0.38 3.39
CA LEU A 13 -11.18 0.54 2.04
C LEU A 13 -10.98 -0.77 1.29
N VAL A 14 -10.41 -1.80 1.93
CA VAL A 14 -10.04 -3.06 1.26
C VAL A 14 -11.25 -3.82 0.68
N PRO A 15 -12.46 -3.83 1.29
CA PRO A 15 -13.62 -4.50 0.72
C PRO A 15 -14.08 -3.97 -0.64
N SER A 16 -13.68 -2.77 -1.01
CA SER A 16 -13.99 -2.18 -2.32
C SER A 16 -13.15 -2.75 -3.46
N ALA A 17 -12.08 -3.50 -3.17
CA ALA A 17 -11.27 -4.16 -4.20
C ALA A 17 -12.06 -5.25 -4.92
N ASP A 18 -11.92 -5.30 -6.24
CA ASP A 18 -12.66 -6.24 -7.09
C ASP A 18 -11.82 -6.73 -8.27
N GLY A 19 -12.30 -7.80 -8.92
CA GLY A 19 -11.67 -8.35 -10.11
C GLY A 19 -10.35 -9.08 -9.84
N VAL A 20 -9.39 -8.93 -10.72
CA VAL A 20 -8.00 -9.37 -10.53
C VAL A 20 -7.28 -8.31 -9.73
N VAL A 21 -6.88 -8.65 -8.52
CA VAL A 21 -6.27 -7.71 -7.55
C VAL A 21 -4.78 -7.93 -7.44
N LEU A 22 -4.02 -6.86 -7.35
CA LEU A 22 -2.60 -6.86 -6.97
C LEU A 22 -2.45 -6.17 -5.62
N GLU A 23 -2.02 -6.89 -4.60
CA GLU A 23 -1.63 -6.30 -3.32
C GLU A 23 -0.13 -6.09 -3.26
N ILE A 24 0.28 -4.83 -3.05
CA ILE A 24 1.68 -4.43 -2.88
C ILE A 24 2.03 -4.39 -1.40
N GLY A 25 3.06 -5.16 -1.02
CA GLY A 25 3.50 -5.26 0.37
C GLY A 25 2.50 -6.00 1.25
N ILE A 26 2.11 -7.23 0.84
CA ILE A 26 1.15 -8.03 1.63
C ILE A 26 1.62 -8.29 3.06
N GLY A 27 2.93 -8.31 3.27
CA GLY A 27 3.52 -8.54 4.57
C GLY A 27 3.03 -9.84 5.21
N SER A 28 2.53 -9.75 6.43
CA SER A 28 1.94 -10.89 7.14
C SER A 28 0.46 -11.15 6.83
N GLY A 29 -0.08 -10.61 5.73
CA GLY A 29 -1.46 -10.85 5.27
C GLY A 29 -2.52 -10.20 6.15
N LEU A 30 -2.34 -8.94 6.53
CA LEU A 30 -3.30 -8.23 7.39
C LEU A 30 -4.55 -7.75 6.63
N ASN A 31 -4.48 -7.63 5.30
CA ASN A 31 -5.63 -7.25 4.46
C ASN A 31 -6.51 -8.44 4.09
N LEU A 32 -5.98 -9.67 4.09
CA LEU A 32 -6.69 -10.87 3.62
C LEU A 32 -8.11 -11.03 4.21
N PRO A 33 -8.35 -10.80 5.52
CA PRO A 33 -9.70 -10.95 6.10
C PRO A 33 -10.73 -9.94 5.59
N PHE A 34 -10.30 -8.88 4.88
CA PHE A 34 -11.17 -7.78 4.47
C PHE A 34 -11.53 -7.82 2.98
N TYR A 35 -10.91 -8.68 2.19
CA TYR A 35 -11.28 -8.86 0.79
C TYR A 35 -12.67 -9.50 0.69
N SER A 36 -13.49 -8.98 -0.21
CA SER A 36 -14.83 -9.48 -0.48
C SER A 36 -14.83 -10.55 -1.57
N SER A 37 -15.98 -11.18 -1.79
CA SER A 37 -16.20 -12.14 -2.89
C SER A 37 -16.15 -11.51 -4.30
N ALA A 38 -16.04 -10.18 -4.39
CA ALA A 38 -15.82 -9.50 -5.67
C ALA A 38 -14.40 -9.71 -6.22
N VAL A 39 -13.46 -10.17 -5.39
CA VAL A 39 -12.11 -10.55 -5.80
C VAL A 39 -12.15 -11.90 -6.51
N ARG A 40 -11.67 -11.94 -7.75
CA ARG A 40 -11.59 -13.16 -8.57
C ARG A 40 -10.24 -13.87 -8.48
N HIS A 41 -9.17 -13.09 -8.26
CA HIS A 41 -7.81 -13.56 -8.11
C HIS A 41 -7.00 -12.49 -7.38
N LEU A 42 -6.11 -12.90 -6.47
CA LEU A 42 -5.20 -11.99 -5.76
C LEU A 42 -3.74 -12.37 -6.03
N TYR A 43 -3.03 -11.48 -6.71
CA TYR A 43 -1.56 -11.48 -6.72
C TYR A 43 -1.07 -10.70 -5.51
N ALA A 44 -0.29 -11.33 -4.65
CA ALA A 44 0.16 -10.75 -3.39
C ALA A 44 1.69 -10.71 -3.36
N VAL A 45 2.24 -9.50 -3.43
CA VAL A 45 3.68 -9.26 -3.61
C VAL A 45 4.31 -8.74 -2.32
N ASP A 46 5.43 -9.34 -1.93
CA ASP A 46 6.28 -8.85 -0.86
C ASP A 46 7.73 -9.34 -1.09
N PRO A 47 8.77 -8.50 -0.91
CA PRO A 47 10.17 -8.93 -1.08
C PRO A 47 10.69 -9.81 0.06
N SER A 48 9.98 -9.92 1.21
CA SER A 48 10.38 -10.73 2.36
C SER A 48 9.78 -12.14 2.30
N PRO A 49 10.60 -13.19 2.09
CA PRO A 49 10.14 -14.57 2.15
C PRO A 49 9.61 -14.96 3.53
N GLU A 50 10.11 -14.33 4.61
CA GLU A 50 9.67 -14.58 5.98
C GLU A 50 8.23 -14.10 6.19
N LEU A 51 7.89 -12.89 5.69
CA LEU A 51 6.54 -12.36 5.76
C LEU A 51 5.56 -13.18 4.92
N LEU A 52 5.98 -13.59 3.73
CA LEU A 52 5.18 -14.48 2.88
C LEU A 52 4.94 -15.83 3.54
N ALA A 53 5.92 -16.41 4.24
CA ALA A 53 5.74 -17.65 4.99
C ALA A 53 4.67 -17.52 6.09
N MET A 54 4.61 -16.36 6.78
CA MET A 54 3.55 -16.07 7.75
C MET A 54 2.16 -15.94 7.12
N THR A 55 2.10 -15.53 5.87
CA THR A 55 0.86 -15.31 5.13
C THR A 55 0.26 -16.61 4.58
N ARG A 56 1.07 -17.62 4.26
CA ARG A 56 0.63 -18.90 3.65
C ARG A 56 -0.56 -19.55 4.36
N LYS A 57 -0.51 -19.69 5.70
CA LYS A 57 -1.63 -20.26 6.49
C LYS A 57 -2.94 -19.46 6.40
N LYS A 58 -2.85 -18.18 6.13
CA LYS A 58 -4.03 -17.31 5.97
C LYS A 58 -4.63 -17.44 4.58
N VAL A 59 -3.79 -17.64 3.57
CA VAL A 59 -4.21 -17.87 2.17
C VAL A 59 -5.10 -19.10 2.06
N GLU A 60 -4.82 -20.18 2.80
CA GLU A 60 -5.62 -21.41 2.82
C GLU A 60 -7.11 -21.20 3.22
N ARG A 61 -7.42 -20.06 3.84
CA ARG A 61 -8.78 -19.69 4.26
C ARG A 61 -9.51 -18.81 3.27
N MET A 62 -8.86 -18.44 2.18
CA MET A 62 -9.47 -17.56 1.18
C MET A 62 -10.39 -18.36 0.25
N THR A 63 -11.45 -17.73 -0.21
CA THR A 63 -12.46 -18.33 -1.10
C THR A 63 -12.15 -18.12 -2.58
N PHE A 64 -11.09 -17.38 -2.87
CA PHE A 64 -10.58 -17.11 -4.21
C PHE A 64 -9.09 -17.43 -4.31
N PRO A 65 -8.54 -17.69 -5.50
CA PRO A 65 -7.13 -17.97 -5.69
C PRO A 65 -6.23 -16.81 -5.22
N VAL A 66 -5.19 -17.15 -4.46
CA VAL A 66 -4.17 -16.20 -4.00
C VAL A 66 -2.80 -16.72 -4.40
N GLU A 67 -2.06 -15.92 -5.16
CA GLU A 67 -0.70 -16.22 -5.57
C GLU A 67 0.28 -15.32 -4.83
N LEU A 68 1.10 -15.94 -3.95
CA LEU A 68 2.16 -15.24 -3.22
C LEU A 68 3.41 -15.16 -4.08
N ARG A 69 3.91 -13.95 -4.33
CA ARG A 69 5.10 -13.67 -5.13
C ARG A 69 6.18 -12.98 -4.30
N CYS A 70 7.36 -13.61 -4.21
CA CYS A 70 8.52 -13.02 -3.55
C CYS A 70 9.27 -12.13 -4.55
N GLU A 71 8.78 -10.91 -4.74
CA GLU A 71 9.35 -9.94 -5.68
C GLU A 71 9.20 -8.50 -5.18
N SER A 72 10.01 -7.60 -5.74
CA SER A 72 9.92 -6.17 -5.46
C SER A 72 8.82 -5.52 -6.30
N ALA A 73 8.07 -4.59 -5.70
CA ALA A 73 7.14 -3.73 -6.43
C ALA A 73 7.80 -2.87 -7.53
N GLU A 74 9.13 -2.69 -7.46
CA GLU A 74 9.91 -1.97 -8.46
C GLU A 74 10.13 -2.78 -9.76
N ARG A 75 9.80 -4.09 -9.73
CA ARG A 75 9.89 -4.99 -10.88
C ARG A 75 8.88 -6.13 -10.72
N LEU A 76 7.71 -5.95 -11.30
CA LEU A 76 6.61 -6.93 -11.24
C LEU A 76 6.67 -7.89 -12.42
N SER A 77 6.59 -9.19 -12.14
CA SER A 77 6.54 -10.24 -13.16
C SER A 77 5.13 -10.46 -13.75
N LEU A 78 4.27 -9.44 -13.68
CA LEU A 78 2.93 -9.43 -14.26
C LEU A 78 2.93 -8.75 -15.63
N ASP A 79 2.06 -9.22 -16.52
CA ASP A 79 1.83 -8.58 -17.81
C ASP A 79 1.24 -7.18 -17.64
N GLY A 80 1.50 -6.31 -18.61
CA GLY A 80 0.89 -4.99 -18.65
C GLY A 80 -0.64 -5.09 -18.78
N ARG A 81 -1.36 -4.20 -18.10
CA ARG A 81 -2.83 -4.11 -18.13
C ARG A 81 -3.53 -5.43 -17.75
N SER A 82 -2.99 -6.13 -16.75
CA SER A 82 -3.47 -7.45 -16.30
C SER A 82 -4.36 -7.39 -15.07
N VAL A 83 -4.25 -6.32 -14.24
CA VAL A 83 -4.98 -6.21 -12.97
C VAL A 83 -6.07 -5.14 -13.00
N ASP A 84 -7.19 -5.42 -12.33
CA ASP A 84 -8.33 -4.51 -12.23
C ASP A 84 -8.17 -3.55 -11.06
N THR A 85 -7.65 -4.03 -9.92
CA THR A 85 -7.45 -3.22 -8.72
C THR A 85 -6.05 -3.43 -8.15
N ILE A 86 -5.39 -2.34 -7.74
CA ILE A 86 -4.19 -2.39 -6.91
C ILE A 86 -4.58 -1.99 -5.49
N VAL A 87 -4.12 -2.74 -4.50
CA VAL A 87 -4.26 -2.41 -3.07
C VAL A 87 -2.87 -2.21 -2.49
N MET A 88 -2.66 -1.06 -1.86
CA MET A 88 -1.39 -0.70 -1.24
C MET A 88 -1.64 -0.07 0.14
N THR A 89 -1.18 -0.75 1.19
CA THR A 89 -1.41 -0.31 2.56
C THR A 89 -0.11 -0.30 3.37
N TRP A 90 0.37 0.89 3.71
CA TRP A 90 1.63 1.13 4.43
C TRP A 90 2.84 0.43 3.80
N ALA A 91 2.89 0.39 2.47
CA ALA A 91 3.96 -0.19 1.68
C ALA A 91 4.82 0.87 0.98
N LEU A 92 4.20 1.88 0.35
CA LEU A 92 4.92 2.89 -0.44
C LEU A 92 5.95 3.66 0.40
N CYS A 93 5.67 3.87 1.68
CA CYS A 93 6.60 4.54 2.59
C CYS A 93 7.92 3.76 2.79
N THR A 94 7.94 2.43 2.54
CA THR A 94 9.11 1.56 2.73
C THR A 94 9.84 1.19 1.44
N ILE A 95 9.19 1.31 0.28
CA ILE A 95 9.79 0.95 -1.01
C ILE A 95 10.98 1.87 -1.30
N PRO A 96 12.19 1.34 -1.63
CA PRO A 96 13.38 2.15 -1.88
C PRO A 96 13.20 3.18 -3.01
N ASP A 97 12.75 2.75 -4.19
CA ASP A 97 12.42 3.62 -5.33
C ASP A 97 10.90 3.65 -5.57
N PRO A 98 10.15 4.53 -4.87
CA PRO A 98 8.70 4.60 -4.99
C PRO A 98 8.23 5.03 -6.39
N ALA A 99 9.01 5.85 -7.10
CA ALA A 99 8.66 6.29 -8.44
C ALA A 99 8.74 5.13 -9.44
N ARG A 100 9.75 4.27 -9.32
CA ARG A 100 9.86 3.05 -10.14
C ARG A 100 8.73 2.07 -9.85
N ALA A 101 8.43 1.85 -8.57
CA ALA A 101 7.32 0.99 -8.17
C ALA A 101 5.97 1.49 -8.70
N LEU A 102 5.70 2.79 -8.60
CA LEU A 102 4.48 3.38 -9.12
C LEU A 102 4.38 3.27 -10.65
N ARG A 103 5.49 3.40 -11.39
CA ARG A 103 5.51 3.14 -12.84
C ARG A 103 5.17 1.68 -13.18
N GLU A 104 5.70 0.71 -12.42
CA GLU A 104 5.35 -0.71 -12.58
C GLU A 104 3.88 -0.98 -12.23
N MET A 105 3.39 -0.41 -11.13
CA MET A 105 1.97 -0.50 -10.77
C MET A 105 1.08 0.05 -11.88
N ARG A 106 1.44 1.22 -12.45
CA ARG A 106 0.71 1.81 -13.58
C ARG A 106 0.77 0.95 -14.84
N ARG A 107 1.91 0.31 -15.11
CA ARG A 107 2.09 -0.61 -16.25
C ARG A 107 1.15 -1.80 -16.19
N VAL A 108 1.01 -2.42 -15.01
CA VAL A 108 0.18 -3.62 -14.82
C VAL A 108 -1.31 -3.32 -14.62
N LEU A 109 -1.66 -2.11 -14.21
CA LEU A 109 -3.05 -1.67 -14.03
C LEU A 109 -3.74 -1.51 -15.38
N LYS A 110 -4.96 -2.03 -15.50
CA LYS A 110 -5.81 -1.82 -16.69
C LYS A 110 -6.20 -0.34 -16.85
N PRO A 111 -6.54 0.12 -18.07
CA PRO A 111 -6.95 1.53 -18.27
C PRO A 111 -8.15 1.97 -17.43
N GLN A 112 -9.09 1.07 -17.12
CA GLN A 112 -10.23 1.32 -16.25
C GLN A 112 -9.99 0.85 -14.81
N GLY A 113 -8.78 0.38 -14.52
CA GLY A 113 -8.40 -0.09 -13.19
C GLY A 113 -8.18 1.05 -12.21
N ARG A 114 -8.16 0.70 -10.93
CA ARG A 114 -7.95 1.67 -9.84
C ARG A 114 -6.93 1.17 -8.82
N MET A 115 -6.33 2.12 -8.12
CA MET A 115 -5.47 1.87 -6.98
C MET A 115 -6.17 2.38 -5.72
N ILE A 116 -6.27 1.53 -4.71
CA ILE A 116 -6.74 1.84 -3.37
C ILE A 116 -5.51 1.92 -2.48
N PHE A 117 -5.33 2.99 -1.74
CA PHE A 117 -4.13 3.18 -0.93
C PHE A 117 -4.42 3.71 0.48
N ILE A 118 -3.58 3.28 1.42
CA ILE A 118 -3.47 3.82 2.79
C ILE A 118 -1.98 3.91 3.11
N GLU A 119 -1.43 5.11 3.25
CA GLU A 119 0.00 5.30 3.41
C GLU A 119 0.36 6.32 4.49
N HIS A 120 1.46 6.11 5.17
CA HIS A 120 2.09 7.17 5.96
C HIS A 120 2.71 8.20 5.03
N GLY A 121 2.66 9.47 5.45
CA GLY A 121 3.34 10.49 4.67
C GLY A 121 3.55 11.80 5.40
N LEU A 122 4.07 12.76 4.64
CA LEU A 122 4.45 14.08 5.12
C LEU A 122 3.22 14.86 5.57
N SER A 123 3.26 15.36 6.79
CA SER A 123 2.22 16.22 7.35
C SER A 123 2.23 17.63 6.74
N PRO A 124 1.07 18.27 6.52
CA PRO A 124 0.99 19.67 6.15
C PRO A 124 1.40 20.61 7.28
N ASP A 125 1.32 20.17 8.54
CA ASP A 125 1.66 20.97 9.71
C ASP A 125 3.18 21.20 9.80
N SER A 126 3.63 22.45 9.72
CA SER A 126 5.05 22.81 9.67
C SER A 126 5.86 22.27 10.84
N GLY A 127 5.33 22.33 12.07
CA GLY A 127 5.97 21.78 13.25
C GLY A 127 6.11 20.26 13.21
N VAL A 128 5.07 19.54 12.77
CA VAL A 128 5.10 18.08 12.62
C VAL A 128 6.06 17.68 11.50
N ARG A 129 6.05 18.40 10.38
CA ARG A 129 6.96 18.18 9.25
C ARG A 129 8.44 18.35 9.65
N ALA A 130 8.76 19.36 10.47
CA ALA A 130 10.11 19.54 11.00
C ALA A 130 10.56 18.32 11.81
N TRP A 131 9.69 17.78 12.68
CA TRP A 131 9.94 16.56 13.42
C TRP A 131 10.08 15.33 12.48
N GLN A 132 9.22 15.17 11.50
CA GLN A 132 9.31 14.08 10.53
C GLN A 132 10.64 14.10 9.78
N ASN A 133 11.08 15.26 9.29
CA ASN A 133 12.36 15.42 8.59
C ASN A 133 13.55 15.13 9.51
N GLY A 134 13.52 15.60 10.76
CA GLY A 134 14.58 15.36 11.73
C GLY A 134 14.69 13.90 12.19
N LEU A 135 13.53 13.21 12.35
CA LEU A 135 13.49 11.81 12.79
C LEU A 135 13.75 10.82 11.66
N ASN A 136 13.40 11.15 10.42
CA ASN A 136 13.39 10.22 9.30
C ASN A 136 14.71 9.45 9.08
N PRO A 137 15.92 10.08 9.20
CA PRO A 137 17.18 9.36 9.01
C PRO A 137 17.42 8.21 10.00
N ILE A 138 16.89 8.33 11.21
CA ILE A 138 16.97 7.28 12.25
C ILE A 138 15.80 6.32 12.09
N TRP A 139 14.58 6.86 11.91
CA TRP A 139 13.37 6.07 11.80
C TRP A 139 13.42 5.07 10.65
N SER A 140 13.85 5.49 9.46
CA SER A 140 13.95 4.60 8.29
C SER A 140 14.85 3.38 8.54
N LYS A 141 15.89 3.52 9.36
CA LYS A 141 16.80 2.41 9.70
C LYS A 141 16.19 1.41 10.69
N VAL A 142 15.37 1.87 11.64
CA VAL A 142 14.81 1.01 12.70
C VAL A 142 13.38 0.54 12.40
N ALA A 143 12.70 1.19 11.48
CA ALA A 143 11.30 0.89 11.12
C ALA A 143 11.17 0.23 9.72
N GLY A 144 12.11 -0.66 9.36
CA GLY A 144 12.03 -1.46 8.15
C GLY A 144 12.00 -0.66 6.85
N GLY A 145 12.68 0.49 6.80
CA GLY A 145 12.75 1.34 5.61
C GLY A 145 11.65 2.40 5.51
N CYS A 146 10.73 2.47 6.48
CA CYS A 146 9.61 3.41 6.46
C CYS A 146 10.12 4.87 6.50
N ASN A 147 9.69 5.66 5.51
CA ASN A 147 9.97 7.10 5.42
C ASN A 147 8.74 7.91 5.81
N LEU A 148 8.86 8.73 6.85
CA LEU A 148 7.78 9.54 7.40
C LEU A 148 7.49 10.80 6.58
N ASN A 149 8.44 11.21 5.75
CA ASN A 149 8.44 12.50 5.05
C ASN A 149 8.18 12.39 3.55
N ARG A 150 7.59 11.28 3.09
CA ARG A 150 7.13 11.15 1.70
C ARG A 150 5.81 11.87 1.51
N LYS A 151 5.74 12.73 0.51
CA LYS A 151 4.51 13.36 0.09
C LYS A 151 3.81 12.44 -0.90
N ILE A 152 2.84 11.67 -0.42
CA ILE A 152 2.23 10.54 -1.14
C ILE A 152 1.45 11.01 -2.37
N ASP A 153 0.67 12.07 -2.23
CA ASP A 153 -0.10 12.68 -3.31
C ASP A 153 0.81 13.15 -4.47
N ASP A 154 1.90 13.85 -4.17
CA ASP A 154 2.86 14.30 -5.19
C ASP A 154 3.53 13.10 -5.90
N LEU A 155 3.86 12.02 -5.16
CA LEU A 155 4.42 10.81 -5.75
C LEU A 155 3.45 10.12 -6.72
N LEU A 156 2.18 10.01 -6.35
CA LEU A 156 1.14 9.44 -7.20
C LEU A 156 0.95 10.29 -8.47
N ILE A 157 0.77 11.59 -8.31
CA ILE A 157 0.54 12.53 -9.44
C ILE A 157 1.75 12.55 -10.38
N SER A 158 2.98 12.67 -9.85
CA SER A 158 4.20 12.70 -10.66
C SER A 158 4.48 11.39 -11.38
N SER A 159 3.92 10.28 -10.90
CA SER A 159 3.97 8.97 -11.56
C SER A 159 2.84 8.74 -12.56
N GLY A 160 1.98 9.74 -12.79
CA GLY A 160 0.92 9.73 -13.79
C GLY A 160 -0.39 9.12 -13.32
N PHE A 161 -0.63 9.02 -12.01
CA PHE A 161 -1.94 8.66 -11.47
C PHE A 161 -2.80 9.91 -11.25
N ASN A 162 -4.10 9.79 -11.50
CA ASN A 162 -5.11 10.78 -11.15
C ASN A 162 -5.78 10.37 -9.85
N ILE A 163 -5.64 11.18 -8.80
CA ILE A 163 -6.28 10.92 -7.52
C ILE A 163 -7.74 11.35 -7.61
N VAL A 164 -8.66 10.40 -7.47
CA VAL A 164 -10.11 10.64 -7.54
C VAL A 164 -10.75 10.78 -6.16
N GLU A 165 -10.12 10.23 -5.14
CA GLU A 165 -10.50 10.39 -3.74
C GLU A 165 -9.24 10.49 -2.89
N LEU A 166 -9.18 11.49 -2.02
CA LEU A 166 -8.09 11.68 -1.08
C LEU A 166 -8.63 12.15 0.27
N ARG A 167 -8.32 11.40 1.29
CA ARG A 167 -8.51 11.80 2.69
C ARG A 167 -7.16 11.78 3.38
N THR A 168 -6.94 12.75 4.25
CA THR A 168 -5.74 12.79 5.08
C THR A 168 -6.14 13.01 6.54
N ALA A 169 -5.48 12.31 7.44
CA ALA A 169 -5.78 12.41 8.86
C ALA A 169 -4.60 11.96 9.71
N TYR A 170 -4.62 12.36 10.98
CA TYR A 170 -3.78 11.75 12.00
C TYR A 170 -4.53 10.53 12.59
N LEU A 171 -3.89 9.38 12.58
CA LEU A 171 -4.33 8.25 13.39
C LEU A 171 -3.95 8.48 14.87
N PRO A 172 -4.57 7.76 15.82
CA PRO A 172 -4.16 7.82 17.23
C PRO A 172 -2.67 7.50 17.42
N GLY A 173 -1.96 8.33 18.19
CA GLY A 173 -0.54 8.16 18.48
C GLY A 173 0.28 9.45 18.31
N PRO A 174 1.62 9.35 18.37
CA PRO A 174 2.51 10.49 18.18
C PRO A 174 2.37 11.09 16.76
N ARG A 175 2.00 12.37 16.66
CA ARG A 175 1.68 13.04 15.40
C ARG A 175 2.71 12.86 14.28
N PRO A 176 4.04 12.92 14.52
CA PRO A 176 5.01 12.68 13.45
C PRO A 176 4.94 11.30 12.80
N LEU A 177 4.38 10.29 13.50
CA LEU A 177 4.33 8.90 13.06
C LEU A 177 2.96 8.48 12.50
N THR A 178 1.94 9.34 12.57
CA THR A 178 0.54 8.94 12.42
C THR A 178 -0.21 9.66 11.31
N TYR A 179 0.44 10.59 10.59
CA TYR A 179 -0.20 11.25 9.48
C TYR A 179 -0.33 10.31 8.29
N THR A 180 -1.55 10.13 7.80
CA THR A 180 -1.89 9.18 6.73
C THR A 180 -2.58 9.85 5.56
N TYR A 181 -2.34 9.30 4.40
CA TYR A 181 -3.03 9.54 3.14
C TYR A 181 -3.80 8.28 2.80
N GLU A 182 -5.08 8.39 2.49
CA GLU A 182 -5.92 7.28 2.07
C GLU A 182 -6.84 7.69 0.94
N GLY A 183 -7.13 6.78 0.04
CA GLY A 183 -8.01 7.10 -1.07
C GLY A 183 -7.91 6.15 -2.25
N CYS A 184 -8.34 6.70 -3.40
CA CYS A 184 -8.38 6.01 -4.67
C CYS A 184 -7.72 6.85 -5.76
N ALA A 185 -6.95 6.20 -6.63
CA ALA A 185 -6.34 6.79 -7.80
C ALA A 185 -6.57 5.92 -9.04
N VAL A 186 -6.60 6.55 -10.22
CA VAL A 186 -6.80 5.90 -11.52
C VAL A 186 -5.68 6.28 -12.49
N HIS A 187 -5.67 5.65 -13.69
CA HIS A 187 -4.72 5.99 -14.76
C HIS A 187 -4.77 7.44 -15.15
#